data_33469863a88e6e07c0696e7f08cba727
#
_entry.id   33469863a88e6e07c0696e7f08cba727
#
_cell.length_a   1.000
_cell.length_b   1.000
_cell.length_c   1.000
_cell.angle_alpha   90.00
_cell.angle_beta   90.00
_cell.angle_gamma   90.00
#
_symmetry.space_group_name_H-M   'P 1'
#
loop_
_entity.id
_entity.type
_entity.pdbx_description
1 polymer ?
#
loop_
_entity_poly.entity_id
_entity_poly.type
_entity_poly.pdbx_seq_one_letter_code
_entity_poly.pdbx_strand_id
1 'polypeptide(L)'
;MVGGFVRDQLLGNVRVDHERDWVVIGTTPTQMETAGFKRVDASFPVFLHPITNEQYALARTERKVGTGHKGFSTEYDTDVTLEQDLARRDLTINAIAKTVDGSLVDPFNGRLDLQERVLRHVTDAFVEDPLRVFRVARFTAQLPDFQIATETQELMRSMRDELASLSAERVWSETLKAMNGPAAYRYFRTIQEICIVEPWFEDIRLNEIADLQEQRQLQGESAIAAIGWIQGPERISRFLSKIKASRKHQQLVRATARSCMILEKSNNINAEDYFHTLKSIGAFRNEATFLNLVGSLQLCSGLDLSELVALVSEVRRLRVQPPESIKYEECLHRKRIGMIQEFLDHQRN
;
A
#
# COMPACT_ATOMS: atom_id res chain seq x y z
N MET A 1 -21.69 16.01 -1.72
CA MET A 1 -20.71 14.88 -1.82
C MET A 1 -19.54 15.31 -2.69
N VAL A 2 -18.35 14.81 -2.44
CA VAL A 2 -17.13 15.21 -3.17
C VAL A 2 -16.16 14.03 -3.34
N GLY A 3 -15.15 14.22 -4.17
CA GLY A 3 -13.97 13.35 -4.20
C GLY A 3 -14.19 11.97 -4.81
N GLY A 4 -13.59 10.95 -4.22
CA GLY A 4 -13.55 9.59 -4.74
C GLY A 4 -14.91 8.99 -5.03
N PHE A 5 -15.88 9.21 -4.16
CA PHE A 5 -17.24 8.71 -4.36
C PHE A 5 -17.89 9.28 -5.64
N VAL A 6 -17.80 10.61 -5.85
CA VAL A 6 -18.39 11.25 -7.04
C VAL A 6 -17.68 10.77 -8.30
N ARG A 7 -16.34 10.69 -8.28
CA ARG A 7 -15.55 10.12 -9.38
C ARG A 7 -16.00 8.70 -9.71
N ASP A 8 -16.09 7.82 -8.72
CA ASP A 8 -16.40 6.41 -8.95
C ASP A 8 -17.86 6.22 -9.38
N GLN A 9 -18.76 7.11 -8.93
CA GLN A 9 -20.13 7.16 -9.43
C GLN A 9 -20.18 7.52 -10.92
N LEU A 10 -19.37 8.49 -11.35
CA LEU A 10 -19.30 8.90 -12.76
C LEU A 10 -18.63 7.82 -13.65
N LEU A 11 -17.73 7.02 -13.08
CA LEU A 11 -17.12 5.87 -13.75
C LEU A 11 -17.99 4.60 -13.74
N GLY A 12 -19.12 4.60 -13.04
CA GLY A 12 -19.97 3.41 -12.88
C GLY A 12 -19.41 2.35 -11.92
N ASN A 13 -18.44 2.70 -11.08
CA ASN A 13 -17.69 1.78 -10.20
C ASN A 13 -18.08 1.89 -8.71
N VAL A 14 -19.28 2.33 -8.40
CA VAL A 14 -19.73 2.48 -7.00
C VAL A 14 -19.96 1.11 -6.36
N ARG A 15 -19.33 0.88 -5.21
CA ARG A 15 -19.61 -0.27 -4.33
C ARG A 15 -20.62 0.13 -3.25
N VAL A 16 -21.33 -0.84 -2.71
CA VAL A 16 -22.35 -0.63 -1.67
C VAL A 16 -21.76 -0.03 -0.40
N ASP A 17 -20.50 -0.36 -0.08
CA ASP A 17 -19.75 0.06 1.10
C ASP A 17 -18.81 1.26 0.84
N HIS A 18 -19.01 1.97 -0.27
CA HIS A 18 -18.15 3.10 -0.63
C HIS A 18 -18.36 4.26 0.33
N GLU A 19 -17.29 4.70 1.00
CA GLU A 19 -17.31 5.86 1.89
C GLU A 19 -17.72 7.13 1.14
N ARG A 20 -18.64 7.88 1.72
CA ARG A 20 -19.12 9.15 1.18
C ARG A 20 -18.52 10.29 1.95
N ASP A 21 -17.78 11.13 1.25
CA ASP A 21 -17.23 12.37 1.79
C ASP A 21 -18.13 13.54 1.47
N TRP A 22 -18.52 14.28 2.50
CA TRP A 22 -19.32 15.48 2.37
C TRP A 22 -18.50 16.72 2.68
N VAL A 23 -18.64 17.77 1.87
CA VAL A 23 -18.14 19.11 2.20
C VAL A 23 -19.32 19.99 2.56
N VAL A 24 -19.17 20.69 3.67
CA VAL A 24 -20.17 21.65 4.19
C VAL A 24 -19.59 23.05 4.08
N ILE A 25 -20.36 23.95 3.49
CA ILE A 25 -20.03 25.38 3.32
C ILE A 25 -20.91 26.23 4.20
N GLY A 26 -20.46 27.43 4.53
CA GLY A 26 -21.26 28.44 5.25
C GLY A 26 -21.61 28.09 6.70
N THR A 27 -20.81 27.25 7.38
CA THR A 27 -21.06 26.85 8.77
C THR A 27 -19.78 26.81 9.61
N THR A 28 -19.95 26.81 10.91
CA THR A 28 -18.85 26.75 11.88
C THR A 28 -18.81 25.41 12.60
N PRO A 29 -17.66 25.03 13.20
CA PRO A 29 -17.56 23.82 14.04
C PRO A 29 -18.64 23.77 15.14
N THR A 30 -18.89 24.89 15.81
CA THR A 30 -19.89 24.97 16.86
C THR A 30 -21.32 24.72 16.36
N GLN A 31 -21.65 25.21 15.17
CA GLN A 31 -22.94 24.93 14.54
C GLN A 31 -23.11 23.46 14.19
N MET A 32 -22.05 22.80 13.68
CA MET A 32 -22.06 21.37 13.40
C MET A 32 -22.28 20.56 14.68
N GLU A 33 -21.56 20.88 15.75
CA GLU A 33 -21.70 20.20 17.04
C GLU A 33 -23.11 20.42 17.64
N THR A 34 -23.66 21.65 17.55
CA THR A 34 -25.03 21.95 17.97
C THR A 34 -26.08 21.18 17.19
N ALA A 35 -25.81 20.91 15.89
CA ALA A 35 -26.66 20.07 15.05
C ALA A 35 -26.48 18.54 15.31
N GLY A 36 -25.69 18.17 16.31
CA GLY A 36 -25.52 16.80 16.77
C GLY A 36 -24.40 16.03 16.03
N PHE A 37 -23.60 16.66 15.16
CA PHE A 37 -22.45 16.04 14.54
C PHE A 37 -21.31 15.86 15.53
N LYS A 38 -20.62 14.73 15.46
CA LYS A 38 -19.52 14.42 16.37
C LYS A 38 -18.18 14.75 15.71
N ARG A 39 -17.41 15.66 16.29
CA ARG A 39 -16.07 16.00 15.83
C ARG A 39 -15.11 14.82 16.01
N VAL A 40 -14.33 14.50 14.95
CA VAL A 40 -13.39 13.36 14.95
C VAL A 40 -11.99 13.81 15.34
N ASP A 41 -11.55 14.99 14.84
CA ASP A 41 -10.20 15.50 15.04
C ASP A 41 -10.25 16.96 15.51
N ALA A 42 -9.45 17.26 16.53
CA ALA A 42 -9.32 18.63 17.03
C ALA A 42 -8.58 19.56 16.04
N SER A 43 -7.67 18.99 15.24
CA SER A 43 -6.83 19.74 14.30
C SER A 43 -7.54 20.02 12.97
N PHE A 44 -8.47 19.15 12.57
CA PHE A 44 -9.22 19.28 11.33
C PHE A 44 -10.73 19.27 11.58
N PRO A 45 -11.50 20.16 10.93
CA PRO A 45 -12.94 20.23 11.12
C PRO A 45 -13.68 19.13 10.34
N VAL A 46 -13.44 17.88 10.74
CA VAL A 46 -14.13 16.68 10.24
C VAL A 46 -15.08 16.16 11.30
N PHE A 47 -16.29 15.87 10.90
CA PHE A 47 -17.39 15.45 11.76
C PHE A 47 -18.02 14.16 11.24
N LEU A 48 -18.59 13.36 12.14
CA LEU A 48 -19.43 12.21 11.80
C LEU A 48 -20.90 12.59 11.94
N HIS A 49 -21.68 12.18 10.96
CA HIS A 49 -23.13 12.32 11.02
C HIS A 49 -23.72 11.44 12.15
N PRO A 50 -24.62 11.95 12.99
CA PRO A 50 -25.05 11.26 14.21
C PRO A 50 -25.76 9.93 13.99
N ILE A 51 -26.31 9.69 12.79
CA ILE A 51 -27.05 8.47 12.44
C ILE A 51 -26.27 7.59 11.48
N THR A 52 -25.74 8.18 10.38
CA THR A 52 -25.11 7.41 9.30
C THR A 52 -23.62 7.17 9.50
N ASN A 53 -22.96 7.91 10.41
CA ASN A 53 -21.51 7.95 10.61
C ASN A 53 -20.72 8.37 9.35
N GLU A 54 -21.38 8.90 8.33
CA GLU A 54 -20.69 9.46 7.16
C GLU A 54 -19.85 10.68 7.56
N GLN A 55 -18.76 10.89 6.85
CA GLN A 55 -17.82 11.98 7.15
C GLN A 55 -18.24 13.28 6.49
N TYR A 56 -18.31 14.34 7.29
CA TYR A 56 -18.61 15.71 6.88
C TYR A 56 -17.43 16.62 7.25
N ALA A 57 -16.77 17.19 6.25
CA ALA A 57 -15.69 18.14 6.44
C ALA A 57 -16.17 19.57 6.14
N LEU A 58 -15.77 20.55 6.93
CA LEU A 58 -16.00 21.95 6.58
C LEU A 58 -15.13 22.31 5.38
N ALA A 59 -15.70 23.12 4.47
CA ALA A 59 -14.92 23.73 3.40
C ALA A 59 -13.79 24.54 4.00
N ARG A 60 -12.60 24.42 3.41
CA ARG A 60 -11.39 25.07 3.94
C ARG A 60 -10.44 25.46 2.83
N THR A 61 -9.63 26.46 3.10
CA THR A 61 -8.41 26.75 2.37
C THR A 61 -7.19 26.33 3.19
N GLU A 62 -6.12 25.97 2.53
CA GLU A 62 -4.84 25.65 3.15
C GLU A 62 -3.84 26.73 2.76
N ARG A 63 -3.10 27.29 3.73
CA ARG A 63 -2.09 28.30 3.47
C ARG A 63 -0.74 27.81 4.00
N LYS A 64 0.25 27.77 3.14
CA LYS A 64 1.62 27.38 3.51
C LYS A 64 2.20 28.46 4.45
N VAL A 65 2.49 28.10 5.68
CA VAL A 65 3.12 28.97 6.69
C VAL A 65 4.49 28.44 7.12
N GLY A 66 4.92 27.27 6.58
CA GLY A 66 6.20 26.64 6.90
C GLY A 66 6.52 25.48 5.97
N THR A 67 7.53 24.68 6.29
CA THR A 67 7.94 23.49 5.54
C THR A 67 7.29 22.21 6.10
N GLY A 68 6.94 21.28 5.20
CA GLY A 68 6.38 19.97 5.54
C GLY A 68 4.90 20.01 5.98
N HIS A 69 4.36 18.85 6.35
CA HIS A 69 2.93 18.66 6.65
C HIS A 69 2.37 19.51 7.82
N LYS A 70 3.21 19.94 8.76
CA LYS A 70 2.83 20.84 9.85
C LYS A 70 2.98 22.31 9.49
N GLY A 71 3.46 22.62 8.31
CA GLY A 71 3.68 23.98 7.80
C GLY A 71 2.46 24.62 7.14
N PHE A 72 1.25 24.08 7.34
CA PHE A 72 0.01 24.64 6.82
C PHE A 72 -0.85 25.16 7.95
N SER A 73 -1.32 26.41 7.80
CA SER A 73 -2.47 26.95 8.52
C SER A 73 -3.72 26.56 7.73
N THR A 74 -4.62 25.86 8.37
CA THR A 74 -5.93 25.55 7.79
C THR A 74 -6.87 26.67 8.21
N GLU A 75 -7.36 27.43 7.24
CA GLU A 75 -8.38 28.43 7.45
C GLU A 75 -9.73 27.85 7.04
N TYR A 76 -10.62 27.70 8.00
CA TYR A 76 -12.02 27.35 7.80
C TYR A 76 -12.85 28.54 8.24
N ASP A 77 -13.34 29.29 7.28
CA ASP A 77 -14.24 30.40 7.50
C ASP A 77 -15.56 30.09 6.80
N THR A 78 -16.64 30.71 7.29
CA THR A 78 -17.97 30.65 6.66
C THR A 78 -17.97 31.13 5.22
N ASP A 79 -16.99 31.95 4.84
CA ASP A 79 -16.87 32.57 3.54
C ASP A 79 -16.10 31.66 2.51
N VAL A 80 -15.54 30.53 2.97
CA VAL A 80 -14.87 29.59 2.07
C VAL A 80 -15.88 28.93 1.13
N THR A 81 -15.71 29.16 -0.16
CA THR A 81 -16.59 28.61 -1.20
C THR A 81 -16.28 27.14 -1.52
N LEU A 82 -17.25 26.44 -2.12
CA LEU A 82 -17.04 25.08 -2.62
C LEU A 82 -15.90 25.02 -3.64
N GLU A 83 -15.82 26.00 -4.53
CA GLU A 83 -14.77 26.05 -5.57
C GLU A 83 -13.37 26.19 -4.94
N GLN A 84 -13.21 26.98 -3.91
CA GLN A 84 -11.93 27.10 -3.17
C GLN A 84 -11.55 25.77 -2.48
N ASP A 85 -12.51 25.03 -1.91
CA ASP A 85 -12.22 23.69 -1.36
C ASP A 85 -11.84 22.70 -2.45
N LEU A 86 -12.48 22.74 -3.62
CA LEU A 86 -12.15 21.89 -4.74
C LEU A 86 -10.77 22.25 -5.35
N ALA A 87 -10.41 23.53 -5.41
CA ALA A 87 -9.15 24.01 -5.97
C ALA A 87 -7.89 23.45 -5.27
N ARG A 88 -7.96 23.20 -3.97
CA ARG A 88 -6.83 22.66 -3.18
C ARG A 88 -6.70 21.13 -3.25
N ARG A 89 -7.54 20.41 -3.99
CA ARG A 89 -7.48 18.95 -4.11
C ARG A 89 -6.34 18.51 -5.00
N ASP A 90 -6.04 17.20 -4.96
CA ASP A 90 -4.92 16.59 -5.69
C ASP A 90 -5.15 16.57 -7.22
N LEU A 91 -6.27 15.99 -7.64
CA LEU A 91 -6.58 15.74 -9.06
C LEU A 91 -7.96 16.30 -9.44
N THR A 92 -8.08 16.79 -10.67
CA THR A 92 -9.34 17.29 -11.25
C THR A 92 -10.47 16.27 -11.11
N ILE A 93 -10.20 15.00 -11.35
CA ILE A 93 -11.15 13.90 -11.21
C ILE A 93 -11.66 13.69 -9.78
N ASN A 94 -10.96 14.21 -8.76
CA ASN A 94 -11.35 14.22 -7.36
C ASN A 94 -11.89 15.59 -6.92
N ALA A 95 -11.88 16.60 -7.81
CA ALA A 95 -12.36 17.95 -7.56
C ALA A 95 -13.76 18.20 -8.19
N ILE A 96 -14.56 17.15 -8.25
CA ILE A 96 -15.95 17.19 -8.67
C ILE A 96 -16.84 17.05 -7.45
N ALA A 97 -17.84 17.91 -7.33
CA ALA A 97 -18.86 17.83 -6.27
C ALA A 97 -20.22 17.47 -6.85
N LYS A 98 -21.03 16.76 -6.06
CA LYS A 98 -22.44 16.54 -6.30
C LYS A 98 -23.26 17.13 -5.18
N THR A 99 -24.12 18.05 -5.51
CA THR A 99 -25.02 18.72 -4.55
C THR A 99 -26.14 17.80 -4.07
N VAL A 100 -26.92 18.24 -3.10
CA VAL A 100 -28.02 17.44 -2.52
C VAL A 100 -29.15 17.21 -3.56
N ASP A 101 -29.39 18.18 -4.44
CA ASP A 101 -30.38 18.09 -5.54
C ASP A 101 -29.87 17.23 -6.72
N GLY A 102 -28.63 16.72 -6.65
CA GLY A 102 -28.04 15.85 -7.66
C GLY A 102 -27.25 16.59 -8.74
N SER A 103 -27.21 17.93 -8.74
CA SER A 103 -26.43 18.72 -9.70
C SER A 103 -24.93 18.51 -9.50
N LEU A 104 -24.14 18.52 -10.59
CA LEU A 104 -22.69 18.41 -10.56
C LEU A 104 -22.05 19.80 -10.60
N VAL A 105 -21.07 20.03 -9.72
CA VAL A 105 -20.21 21.22 -9.69
C VAL A 105 -18.81 20.77 -10.07
N ASP A 106 -18.31 21.21 -11.21
CA ASP A 106 -17.04 20.79 -11.81
C ASP A 106 -16.29 22.00 -12.40
N PRO A 107 -15.73 22.86 -11.53
CA PRO A 107 -15.06 24.08 -12.00
C PRO A 107 -13.71 23.82 -12.67
N PHE A 108 -13.13 22.61 -12.54
CA PHE A 108 -11.81 22.26 -13.03
C PHE A 108 -11.81 21.23 -14.13
N ASN A 109 -12.95 21.02 -14.80
CA ASN A 109 -13.12 20.09 -15.92
C ASN A 109 -12.75 18.62 -15.60
N GLY A 110 -12.96 18.20 -14.34
CA GLY A 110 -12.68 16.82 -13.90
C GLY A 110 -13.49 15.78 -14.66
N ARG A 111 -14.69 16.11 -15.14
CA ARG A 111 -15.50 15.21 -15.97
C ARG A 111 -14.88 14.98 -17.36
N LEU A 112 -14.25 16.00 -17.93
CA LEU A 112 -13.51 15.86 -19.18
C LEU A 112 -12.29 14.95 -18.97
N ASP A 113 -11.50 15.19 -17.93
CA ASP A 113 -10.35 14.33 -17.58
C ASP A 113 -10.77 12.89 -17.24
N LEU A 114 -11.96 12.67 -16.66
CA LEU A 114 -12.54 11.32 -16.50
C LEU A 114 -12.83 10.64 -17.83
N GLN A 115 -13.41 11.37 -18.76
CA GLN A 115 -13.73 10.86 -20.10
C GLN A 115 -12.46 10.56 -20.91
N GLU A 116 -11.46 11.44 -20.83
CA GLU A 116 -10.18 11.31 -21.52
C GLU A 116 -9.19 10.39 -20.81
N ARG A 117 -9.54 9.88 -19.62
CA ARG A 117 -8.68 9.03 -18.80
C ARG A 117 -7.37 9.70 -18.39
N VAL A 118 -7.44 10.94 -17.92
CA VAL A 118 -6.29 11.77 -17.55
C VAL A 118 -6.24 12.01 -16.04
N LEU A 119 -5.04 11.86 -15.44
CA LEU A 119 -4.70 12.26 -14.08
C LEU A 119 -4.02 13.63 -14.13
N ARG A 120 -4.77 14.70 -13.93
CA ARG A 120 -4.33 16.09 -13.96
C ARG A 120 -4.45 16.72 -12.58
N HIS A 121 -3.41 17.44 -12.10
CA HIS A 121 -3.51 18.25 -10.90
C HIS A 121 -4.52 19.39 -11.07
N VAL A 122 -5.13 19.82 -9.96
CA VAL A 122 -6.20 20.83 -10.03
C VAL A 122 -5.64 22.23 -10.27
N THR A 123 -4.70 22.64 -9.41
CA THR A 123 -4.05 23.98 -9.45
C THR A 123 -2.61 23.87 -8.92
N ASP A 124 -1.86 24.97 -8.94
CA ASP A 124 -0.53 25.06 -8.35
C ASP A 124 -0.51 24.79 -6.83
N ALA A 125 -1.66 24.82 -6.15
CA ALA A 125 -1.79 24.34 -4.77
C ALA A 125 -1.39 22.87 -4.59
N PHE A 126 -1.21 22.13 -5.67
CA PHE A 126 -0.68 20.75 -5.65
C PHE A 126 0.66 20.65 -4.90
N VAL A 127 1.54 21.64 -5.04
CA VAL A 127 2.87 21.65 -4.38
C VAL A 127 2.80 21.81 -2.85
N GLU A 128 1.65 22.17 -2.30
CA GLU A 128 1.50 22.38 -0.87
C GLU A 128 1.68 21.08 -0.06
N ASP A 129 1.29 19.92 -0.61
CA ASP A 129 1.50 18.63 0.04
C ASP A 129 2.31 17.67 -0.84
N PRO A 130 3.61 17.46 -0.56
CA PRO A 130 4.44 16.55 -1.34
C PRO A 130 3.92 15.11 -1.42
N LEU A 131 3.04 14.67 -0.49
CA LEU A 131 2.41 13.36 -0.57
C LEU A 131 1.54 13.18 -1.81
N ARG A 132 1.04 14.27 -2.39
CA ARG A 132 0.23 14.22 -3.62
C ARG A 132 0.97 13.54 -4.77
N VAL A 133 2.30 13.62 -4.80
CA VAL A 133 3.16 12.89 -5.75
C VAL A 133 2.92 11.38 -5.66
N PHE A 134 2.99 10.81 -4.45
CA PHE A 134 2.71 9.38 -4.25
C PHE A 134 1.23 9.03 -4.38
N ARG A 135 0.33 9.98 -4.12
CA ARG A 135 -1.10 9.80 -4.38
C ARG A 135 -1.39 9.66 -5.88
N VAL A 136 -0.77 10.49 -6.72
CA VAL A 136 -0.90 10.36 -8.20
C VAL A 136 -0.32 9.01 -8.66
N ALA A 137 0.87 8.62 -8.20
CA ALA A 137 1.42 7.30 -8.49
C ALA A 137 0.48 6.15 -8.04
N ARG A 138 -0.18 6.27 -6.89
CA ARG A 138 -1.20 5.32 -6.45
C ARG A 138 -2.41 5.28 -7.40
N PHE A 139 -2.86 6.43 -7.88
CA PHE A 139 -3.99 6.47 -8.81
C PHE A 139 -3.69 5.76 -10.13
N THR A 140 -2.45 5.73 -10.62
CA THR A 140 -2.11 4.90 -11.78
C THR A 140 -2.31 3.41 -11.54
N ALA A 141 -2.09 2.94 -10.29
CA ALA A 141 -2.36 1.56 -9.91
C ALA A 141 -3.86 1.26 -9.73
N GLN A 142 -4.64 2.24 -9.28
CA GLN A 142 -6.09 2.09 -9.05
C GLN A 142 -6.94 2.31 -10.29
N LEU A 143 -6.47 3.14 -11.21
CA LEU A 143 -7.13 3.52 -12.46
C LEU A 143 -6.19 3.20 -13.63
N PRO A 144 -6.06 1.90 -14.01
CA PRO A 144 -5.01 1.45 -14.95
C PRO A 144 -5.13 2.04 -16.35
N ASP A 145 -6.32 2.46 -16.76
CA ASP A 145 -6.54 3.06 -18.07
C ASP A 145 -6.17 4.56 -18.11
N PHE A 146 -5.83 5.17 -16.96
CA PHE A 146 -5.52 6.60 -16.89
C PHE A 146 -4.03 6.87 -17.10
N GLN A 147 -3.74 8.00 -17.75
CA GLN A 147 -2.39 8.51 -17.95
C GLN A 147 -2.20 9.83 -17.18
N ILE A 148 -0.99 10.06 -16.69
CA ILE A 148 -0.67 11.32 -16.01
C ILE A 148 -0.44 12.40 -17.07
N ALA A 149 -1.11 13.54 -16.93
CA ALA A 149 -0.91 14.70 -17.81
C ALA A 149 0.56 15.17 -17.75
N THR A 150 1.11 15.61 -18.88
CA THR A 150 2.52 16.00 -19.00
C THR A 150 2.91 17.09 -17.99
N GLU A 151 2.09 18.12 -17.86
CA GLU A 151 2.27 19.20 -16.90
C GLU A 151 2.23 18.71 -15.44
N THR A 152 1.45 17.68 -15.14
CA THR A 152 1.42 17.07 -13.81
C THR A 152 2.69 16.25 -13.55
N GLN A 153 3.20 15.54 -14.55
CA GLN A 153 4.49 14.83 -14.43
C GLN A 153 5.64 15.81 -14.17
N GLU A 154 5.66 16.94 -14.88
CA GLU A 154 6.68 17.99 -14.71
C GLU A 154 6.62 18.58 -13.30
N LEU A 155 5.41 18.87 -12.81
CA LEU A 155 5.19 19.36 -11.46
C LEU A 155 5.63 18.34 -10.41
N MET A 156 5.29 17.05 -10.56
CA MET A 156 5.76 15.99 -9.66
C MET A 156 7.28 15.90 -9.62
N ARG A 157 7.97 16.01 -10.77
CA ARG A 157 9.45 16.01 -10.84
C ARG A 157 10.07 17.21 -10.09
N SER A 158 9.46 18.39 -10.20
CA SER A 158 9.96 19.60 -9.52
C SER A 158 9.86 19.52 -8.00
N MET A 159 8.98 18.67 -7.46
CA MET A 159 8.78 18.46 -6.02
C MET A 159 9.71 17.40 -5.41
N ARG A 160 10.62 16.82 -6.18
CA ARG A 160 11.50 15.71 -5.74
C ARG A 160 12.22 16.00 -4.42
N ASP A 161 12.78 17.17 -4.28
CA ASP A 161 13.58 17.54 -3.10
C ASP A 161 12.71 17.70 -1.84
N GLU A 162 11.41 17.94 -2.00
CA GLU A 162 10.47 18.06 -0.89
C GLU A 162 10.00 16.70 -0.34
N LEU A 163 10.19 15.59 -1.07
CA LEU A 163 9.75 14.26 -0.68
C LEU A 163 10.41 13.77 0.62
N ALA A 164 11.60 14.27 0.93
CA ALA A 164 12.30 13.96 2.18
C ALA A 164 11.59 14.52 3.43
N SER A 165 10.69 15.50 3.28
CA SER A 165 9.91 16.08 4.36
C SER A 165 8.73 15.18 4.82
N LEU A 166 8.38 14.17 4.03
CA LEU A 166 7.27 13.28 4.31
C LEU A 166 7.58 12.32 5.45
N SER A 167 6.56 11.92 6.21
CA SER A 167 6.72 10.82 7.14
C SER A 167 6.62 9.47 6.43
N ALA A 168 7.42 8.52 6.90
CA ALA A 168 7.48 7.16 6.35
C ALA A 168 6.09 6.46 6.38
N GLU A 169 5.30 6.72 7.42
CA GLU A 169 3.95 6.16 7.58
C GLU A 169 3.00 6.63 6.46
N ARG A 170 3.08 7.92 6.09
CA ARG A 170 2.25 8.47 5.01
C ARG A 170 2.62 7.85 3.67
N VAL A 171 3.91 7.75 3.36
CA VAL A 171 4.40 7.13 2.12
C VAL A 171 4.01 5.66 2.06
N TRP A 172 4.21 4.92 3.17
CA TRP A 172 3.83 3.51 3.23
C TRP A 172 2.32 3.30 3.09
N SER A 173 1.50 4.19 3.66
CA SER A 173 0.04 4.14 3.50
C SER A 173 -0.39 4.26 2.03
N GLU A 174 0.19 5.18 1.27
CA GLU A 174 -0.10 5.29 -0.17
C GLU A 174 0.41 4.07 -0.95
N THR A 175 1.60 3.55 -0.59
CA THR A 175 2.14 2.30 -1.16
C THR A 175 1.17 1.13 -0.95
N LEU A 176 0.65 0.94 0.27
CA LEU A 176 -0.31 -0.13 0.57
C LEU A 176 -1.61 0.01 -0.23
N LYS A 177 -2.13 1.22 -0.36
CA LYS A 177 -3.32 1.48 -1.18
C LYS A 177 -3.08 1.16 -2.65
N ALA A 178 -1.87 1.44 -3.16
CA ALA A 178 -1.46 1.10 -4.51
C ALA A 178 -1.36 -0.41 -4.71
N MET A 179 -0.77 -1.14 -3.75
CA MET A 179 -0.66 -2.61 -3.82
C MET A 179 -2.02 -3.31 -3.87
N ASN A 180 -3.08 -2.68 -3.33
CA ASN A 180 -4.45 -3.19 -3.42
C ASN A 180 -5.18 -2.77 -4.73
N GLY A 181 -4.54 -2.00 -5.58
CA GLY A 181 -5.08 -1.62 -6.90
C GLY A 181 -5.00 -2.75 -7.92
N PRO A 182 -5.83 -2.71 -8.97
CA PRO A 182 -5.86 -3.73 -10.02
C PRO A 182 -4.57 -3.79 -10.85
N ALA A 183 -3.75 -2.74 -10.84
CA ALA A 183 -2.48 -2.65 -11.54
C ALA A 183 -1.36 -2.16 -10.61
N ALA A 184 -1.13 -2.89 -9.51
CA ALA A 184 -0.15 -2.52 -8.47
C ALA A 184 1.23 -2.15 -9.05
N TYR A 185 1.66 -2.83 -10.11
CA TYR A 185 2.93 -2.60 -10.82
C TYR A 185 3.08 -1.15 -11.30
N ARG A 186 2.00 -0.48 -11.69
CA ARG A 186 2.06 0.89 -12.22
C ARG A 186 2.53 1.90 -11.18
N TYR A 187 2.33 1.63 -9.90
CA TYR A 187 2.83 2.48 -8.82
C TYR A 187 4.36 2.61 -8.86
N PHE A 188 5.07 1.48 -8.86
CA PHE A 188 6.53 1.48 -8.88
C PHE A 188 7.08 1.94 -10.23
N ARG A 189 6.42 1.58 -11.33
CA ARG A 189 6.78 2.05 -12.67
C ARG A 189 6.69 3.57 -12.77
N THR A 190 5.60 4.18 -12.30
CA THR A 190 5.43 5.62 -12.24
C THR A 190 6.51 6.31 -11.41
N ILE A 191 6.83 5.79 -10.22
CA ILE A 191 7.91 6.33 -9.36
C ILE A 191 9.24 6.35 -10.10
N GLN A 192 9.55 5.29 -10.83
CA GLN A 192 10.80 5.18 -11.59
C GLN A 192 10.81 6.12 -12.80
N GLU A 193 9.75 6.17 -13.59
CA GLU A 193 9.63 6.99 -14.81
C GLU A 193 9.66 8.49 -14.52
N ILE A 194 9.10 8.91 -13.39
CA ILE A 194 9.10 10.31 -12.96
C ILE A 194 10.36 10.67 -12.16
N CYS A 195 11.25 9.71 -11.90
CA CYS A 195 12.51 9.92 -11.15
C CYS A 195 12.31 10.43 -9.72
N ILE A 196 11.30 9.92 -9.01
CA ILE A 196 10.96 10.25 -7.60
C ILE A 196 11.31 9.11 -6.64
N VAL A 197 12.36 8.37 -6.92
CA VAL A 197 12.79 7.18 -6.18
C VAL A 197 13.29 7.52 -4.77
N GLU A 198 14.10 8.59 -4.68
CA GLU A 198 14.68 9.04 -3.43
C GLU A 198 13.71 9.91 -2.61
N PRO A 199 13.81 9.87 -1.28
CA PRO A 199 14.70 9.01 -0.47
C PRO A 199 14.09 7.67 -0.07
N TRP A 200 12.90 7.33 -0.56
CA TRP A 200 12.06 6.26 0.00
C TRP A 200 12.30 4.87 -0.59
N PHE A 201 12.63 4.79 -1.87
CA PHE A 201 12.66 3.55 -2.64
C PHE A 201 14.01 3.21 -3.27
N GLU A 202 15.06 3.96 -2.99
CA GLU A 202 16.40 3.78 -3.58
C GLU A 202 17.07 2.43 -3.24
N ASP A 203 16.63 1.82 -2.12
CA ASP A 203 17.17 0.53 -1.68
C ASP A 203 16.56 -0.68 -2.42
N ILE A 204 15.51 -0.48 -3.22
CA ILE A 204 14.80 -1.57 -3.90
C ILE A 204 14.80 -1.40 -5.42
N ARG A 205 14.70 -2.51 -6.14
CA ARG A 205 14.72 -2.58 -7.60
C ARG A 205 13.29 -2.46 -8.15
N LEU A 206 12.85 -1.20 -8.35
CA LEU A 206 11.46 -0.89 -8.67
C LEU A 206 10.97 -1.53 -9.96
N ASN A 207 11.77 -1.49 -11.03
CA ASN A 207 11.38 -2.06 -12.32
C ASN A 207 11.18 -3.58 -12.23
N GLU A 208 12.10 -4.30 -11.59
CA GLU A 208 12.01 -5.75 -11.44
C GLU A 208 10.79 -6.15 -10.59
N ILE A 209 10.45 -5.35 -9.56
CA ILE A 209 9.23 -5.56 -8.76
C ILE A 209 8.00 -5.33 -9.64
N ALA A 210 7.98 -4.24 -10.40
CA ALA A 210 6.87 -3.91 -11.29
C ALA A 210 6.68 -4.99 -12.37
N ASP A 211 7.76 -5.44 -13.00
CA ASP A 211 7.73 -6.49 -14.02
C ASP A 211 7.15 -7.79 -13.47
N LEU A 212 7.59 -8.22 -12.28
CA LEU A 212 7.02 -9.40 -11.61
C LEU A 212 5.54 -9.23 -11.28
N GLN A 213 5.16 -8.05 -10.72
CA GLN A 213 3.78 -7.76 -10.38
C GLN A 213 2.87 -7.77 -11.62
N GLU A 214 3.33 -7.19 -12.73
CA GLU A 214 2.59 -7.17 -13.99
C GLU A 214 2.49 -8.56 -14.61
N GLN A 215 3.61 -9.27 -14.75
CA GLN A 215 3.67 -10.61 -15.34
C GLN A 215 2.77 -11.62 -14.60
N ARG A 216 2.70 -11.51 -13.27
CA ARG A 216 1.95 -12.41 -12.38
C ARG A 216 0.59 -11.85 -11.95
N GLN A 217 0.21 -10.65 -12.39
CA GLN A 217 -1.02 -9.95 -12.01
C GLN A 217 -1.20 -9.89 -10.48
N LEU A 218 -0.14 -9.53 -9.75
CA LEU A 218 -0.11 -9.55 -8.29
C LEU A 218 -0.86 -8.35 -7.70
N GLN A 219 -1.66 -8.62 -6.67
CA GLN A 219 -2.43 -7.62 -5.90
C GLN A 219 -2.39 -7.93 -4.41
N GLY A 220 -2.65 -6.93 -3.57
CA GLY A 220 -2.74 -7.11 -2.12
C GLY A 220 -1.46 -7.64 -1.51
N GLU A 221 -1.57 -8.67 -0.68
CA GLU A 221 -0.43 -9.27 0.03
C GLU A 221 0.61 -9.87 -0.93
N SER A 222 0.19 -10.41 -2.09
CA SER A 222 1.13 -10.95 -3.08
C SER A 222 1.93 -9.84 -3.77
N ALA A 223 1.34 -8.68 -4.04
CA ALA A 223 2.07 -7.53 -4.55
C ALA A 223 3.09 -6.98 -3.54
N ILE A 224 2.75 -7.01 -2.24
CA ILE A 224 3.69 -6.66 -1.16
C ILE A 224 4.80 -7.72 -1.05
N ALA A 225 4.47 -9.01 -1.17
CA ALA A 225 5.43 -10.10 -1.14
C ALA A 225 6.46 -10.01 -2.27
N ALA A 226 6.06 -9.54 -3.46
CA ALA A 226 6.96 -9.32 -4.59
C ALA A 226 8.14 -8.39 -4.26
N ILE A 227 7.94 -7.42 -3.35
CA ILE A 227 9.02 -6.55 -2.85
C ILE A 227 10.12 -7.40 -2.19
N GLY A 228 9.73 -8.36 -1.35
CA GLY A 228 10.67 -9.28 -0.72
C GLY A 228 11.28 -10.28 -1.69
N TRP A 229 10.46 -10.80 -2.62
CA TRP A 229 10.89 -11.81 -3.60
C TRP A 229 12.06 -11.34 -4.47
N ILE A 230 11.95 -10.14 -5.02
CA ILE A 230 12.97 -9.55 -5.92
C ILE A 230 14.24 -9.12 -5.19
N GLN A 231 14.13 -8.75 -3.89
CA GLN A 231 15.27 -8.21 -3.15
C GLN A 231 15.92 -9.31 -2.28
N GLY A 232 17.17 -9.30 -2.06
CA GLY A 232 17.78 -10.14 -1.02
C GLY A 232 17.51 -9.58 0.38
N PRO A 233 17.76 -10.40 1.45
CA PRO A 233 17.48 -10.02 2.83
C PRO A 233 18.18 -8.73 3.29
N GLU A 234 19.37 -8.44 2.78
CA GLU A 234 20.14 -7.24 3.13
C GLU A 234 19.48 -5.95 2.62
N ARG A 235 19.09 -5.90 1.35
CA ARG A 235 18.39 -4.74 0.75
C ARG A 235 17.06 -4.50 1.44
N ILE A 236 16.30 -5.56 1.67
CA ILE A 236 15.03 -5.51 2.40
C ILE A 236 15.23 -4.95 3.82
N SER A 237 16.31 -5.28 4.50
CA SER A 237 16.57 -4.75 5.83
C SER A 237 16.77 -3.22 5.81
N ARG A 238 17.52 -2.68 4.83
CA ARG A 238 17.67 -1.23 4.66
C ARG A 238 16.36 -0.55 4.31
N PHE A 239 15.62 -1.05 3.32
CA PHE A 239 14.32 -0.52 2.93
C PHE A 239 13.35 -0.47 4.12
N LEU A 240 13.18 -1.57 4.85
CA LEU A 240 12.26 -1.65 5.99
C LEU A 240 12.68 -0.80 7.19
N SER A 241 13.96 -0.39 7.29
CA SER A 241 14.40 0.55 8.32
C SER A 241 13.96 1.97 8.04
N LYS A 242 13.83 2.35 6.77
CA LYS A 242 13.37 3.67 6.32
C LYS A 242 11.86 3.79 6.36
N ILE A 243 11.17 2.76 5.85
CA ILE A 243 9.72 2.79 5.71
C ILE A 243 9.08 2.13 6.94
N LYS A 244 8.17 2.83 7.61
CA LYS A 244 7.52 2.35 8.83
C LYS A 244 6.32 1.45 8.50
N ALA A 245 6.59 0.33 7.84
CA ALA A 245 5.59 -0.69 7.59
C ALA A 245 5.08 -1.32 8.91
N SER A 246 3.85 -1.79 8.93
CA SER A 246 3.33 -2.56 10.06
C SER A 246 4.13 -3.85 10.28
N ARG A 247 4.15 -4.37 11.51
CA ARG A 247 4.84 -5.62 11.83
C ARG A 247 4.44 -6.78 10.91
N LYS A 248 3.15 -6.87 10.56
CA LYS A 248 2.62 -7.87 9.62
C LYS A 248 3.31 -7.77 8.26
N HIS A 249 3.35 -6.58 7.66
CA HIS A 249 3.96 -6.36 6.35
C HIS A 249 5.48 -6.54 6.37
N GLN A 250 6.16 -6.09 7.44
CA GLN A 250 7.60 -6.34 7.60
C GLN A 250 7.91 -7.84 7.67
N GLN A 251 7.09 -8.62 8.39
CA GLN A 251 7.25 -10.07 8.48
C GLN A 251 7.05 -10.73 7.12
N LEU A 252 5.99 -10.35 6.39
CA LEU A 252 5.72 -10.88 5.05
C LEU A 252 6.91 -10.64 4.10
N VAL A 253 7.34 -9.38 3.97
CA VAL A 253 8.44 -9.00 3.07
C VAL A 253 9.76 -9.71 3.44
N ARG A 254 10.10 -9.78 4.75
CA ARG A 254 11.29 -10.51 5.22
C ARG A 254 11.19 -12.01 5.00
N ALA A 255 10.02 -12.61 5.26
CA ALA A 255 9.80 -14.03 5.06
C ALA A 255 9.92 -14.39 3.57
N THR A 256 9.33 -13.60 2.69
CA THR A 256 9.41 -13.79 1.25
C THR A 256 10.86 -13.70 0.75
N ALA A 257 11.62 -12.69 1.19
CA ALA A 257 13.03 -12.53 0.83
C ALA A 257 13.91 -13.72 1.26
N ARG A 258 13.60 -14.35 2.40
CA ARG A 258 14.30 -15.56 2.86
C ARG A 258 13.86 -16.81 2.11
N SER A 259 12.56 -16.91 1.81
CA SER A 259 12.00 -18.06 1.08
C SER A 259 12.53 -18.16 -0.34
N CYS A 260 12.74 -17.02 -1.01
CA CYS A 260 13.37 -16.98 -2.32
C CYS A 260 14.71 -17.75 -2.34
N MET A 261 15.52 -17.61 -1.28
CA MET A 261 16.83 -18.30 -1.19
C MET A 261 16.72 -19.83 -1.21
N ILE A 262 15.69 -20.40 -0.57
CA ILE A 262 15.51 -21.85 -0.53
C ILE A 262 14.77 -22.39 -1.76
N LEU A 263 13.90 -21.59 -2.39
CA LEU A 263 13.14 -22.01 -3.56
C LEU A 263 13.97 -21.90 -4.85
N GLU A 264 14.81 -20.88 -4.99
CA GLU A 264 15.69 -20.71 -6.16
C GLU A 264 16.99 -21.53 -6.07
N LYS A 265 17.46 -21.86 -4.86
CA LYS A 265 18.72 -22.57 -4.61
C LYS A 265 18.52 -23.98 -4.05
N SER A 266 17.34 -24.57 -4.23
CA SER A 266 17.02 -25.91 -3.67
C SER A 266 18.06 -26.97 -3.97
N ASN A 267 18.72 -26.91 -5.13
CA ASN A 267 19.75 -27.90 -5.54
C ASN A 267 21.06 -27.80 -4.75
N ASN A 268 21.37 -26.69 -4.07
CA ASN A 268 22.64 -26.43 -3.41
C ASN A 268 22.53 -26.16 -1.91
N ILE A 269 21.33 -26.22 -1.32
CA ILE A 269 21.12 -25.98 0.10
C ILE A 269 21.19 -27.31 0.86
N ASN A 270 21.81 -27.34 2.03
CA ASN A 270 21.77 -28.48 2.95
C ASN A 270 20.50 -28.45 3.81
N ALA A 271 20.14 -29.59 4.39
CA ALA A 271 18.93 -29.75 5.20
C ALA A 271 18.90 -28.88 6.46
N GLU A 272 20.06 -28.59 7.04
CA GLU A 272 20.19 -27.73 8.22
C GLU A 272 19.83 -26.27 7.91
N ASP A 273 20.41 -25.71 6.85
CA ASP A 273 20.12 -24.35 6.39
C ASP A 273 18.68 -24.21 5.91
N TYR A 274 18.16 -25.24 5.26
CA TYR A 274 16.75 -25.30 4.85
C TYR A 274 15.82 -25.26 6.06
N PHE A 275 16.10 -26.08 7.09
CA PHE A 275 15.35 -26.09 8.35
C PHE A 275 15.42 -24.73 9.06
N HIS A 276 16.61 -24.14 9.17
CA HIS A 276 16.79 -22.83 9.77
C HIS A 276 16.00 -21.74 9.03
N THR A 277 15.97 -21.80 7.71
CA THR A 277 15.15 -20.85 6.92
C THR A 277 13.67 -21.05 7.18
N LEU A 278 13.14 -22.29 7.14
CA LEU A 278 11.75 -22.57 7.46
C LEU A 278 11.37 -22.09 8.88
N LYS A 279 12.25 -22.32 9.85
CA LYS A 279 12.07 -21.83 11.23
C LYS A 279 12.03 -20.29 11.29
N SER A 280 12.90 -19.62 10.54
CA SER A 280 13.02 -18.16 10.50
C SER A 280 11.81 -17.46 9.88
N ILE A 281 11.15 -18.10 8.92
CA ILE A 281 9.91 -17.60 8.30
C ILE A 281 8.64 -17.97 9.08
N GLY A 282 8.79 -18.65 10.23
CA GLY A 282 7.69 -19.02 11.11
C GLY A 282 6.93 -20.28 10.70
N ALA A 283 7.49 -21.08 9.78
CA ALA A 283 6.84 -22.29 9.23
C ALA A 283 6.35 -23.25 10.32
N PHE A 284 7.00 -23.32 11.47
CA PHE A 284 6.64 -24.23 12.57
C PHE A 284 5.83 -23.57 13.70
N ARG A 285 5.52 -22.26 13.58
CA ARG A 285 4.93 -21.49 14.69
C ARG A 285 3.41 -21.32 14.53
N ASN A 286 2.96 -20.86 13.37
CA ASN A 286 1.53 -20.60 13.08
C ASN A 286 1.21 -21.07 11.66
N GLU A 287 0.29 -22.04 11.57
CA GLU A 287 -0.07 -22.66 10.30
C GLU A 287 -0.77 -21.69 9.33
N ALA A 288 -1.74 -20.94 9.83
CA ALA A 288 -2.48 -20.01 8.99
C ALA A 288 -1.54 -18.92 8.40
N THR A 289 -0.61 -18.39 9.22
CA THR A 289 0.39 -17.42 8.74
C THR A 289 1.32 -18.04 7.69
N PHE A 290 1.74 -19.29 7.90
CA PHE A 290 2.59 -19.99 6.95
C PHE A 290 1.86 -20.27 5.63
N LEU A 291 0.60 -20.72 5.67
CA LEU A 291 -0.21 -20.97 4.47
C LEU A 291 -0.45 -19.67 3.67
N ASN A 292 -0.71 -18.56 4.34
CA ASN A 292 -0.82 -17.25 3.68
C ASN A 292 0.50 -16.83 2.99
N LEU A 293 1.63 -17.07 3.66
CA LEU A 293 2.95 -16.84 3.04
C LEU A 293 3.14 -17.72 1.81
N VAL A 294 2.85 -19.03 1.92
CA VAL A 294 2.96 -19.98 0.79
C VAL A 294 2.09 -19.54 -0.39
N GLY A 295 0.84 -19.12 -0.15
CA GLY A 295 -0.02 -18.58 -1.20
C GLY A 295 0.61 -17.41 -1.94
N SER A 296 1.23 -16.47 -1.22
CA SER A 296 1.97 -15.35 -1.83
C SER A 296 3.22 -15.82 -2.58
N LEU A 297 3.95 -16.81 -2.04
CA LEU A 297 5.13 -17.38 -2.70
C LEU A 297 4.78 -18.10 -4.00
N GLN A 298 3.69 -18.89 -4.03
CA GLN A 298 3.20 -19.56 -5.24
C GLN A 298 2.88 -18.54 -6.34
N LEU A 299 2.21 -17.45 -5.97
CA LEU A 299 1.90 -16.38 -6.92
C LEU A 299 3.17 -15.68 -7.45
N CYS A 300 4.15 -15.40 -6.60
CA CYS A 300 5.39 -14.76 -7.01
C CYS A 300 6.28 -15.70 -7.86
N SER A 301 6.44 -16.97 -7.45
CA SER A 301 7.34 -17.93 -8.12
C SER A 301 6.70 -18.62 -9.34
N GLY A 302 5.38 -18.84 -9.28
CA GLY A 302 4.66 -19.72 -10.21
C GLY A 302 4.87 -21.20 -9.95
N LEU A 303 5.49 -21.58 -8.84
CA LEU A 303 5.74 -22.96 -8.44
C LEU A 303 4.56 -23.52 -7.66
N ASP A 304 4.29 -24.81 -7.80
CA ASP A 304 3.45 -25.54 -6.86
C ASP A 304 4.28 -25.87 -5.60
N LEU A 305 3.81 -25.38 -4.46
CA LEU A 305 4.44 -25.58 -3.15
C LEU A 305 3.67 -26.54 -2.24
N SER A 306 2.82 -27.38 -2.82
CA SER A 306 2.01 -28.39 -2.07
C SER A 306 2.88 -29.37 -1.29
N GLU A 307 3.97 -29.84 -1.88
CA GLU A 307 4.92 -30.74 -1.22
C GLU A 307 5.64 -30.07 -0.04
N LEU A 308 6.00 -28.79 -0.17
CA LEU A 308 6.56 -28.00 0.93
C LEU A 308 5.56 -27.88 2.08
N VAL A 309 4.28 -27.66 1.78
CA VAL A 309 3.21 -27.61 2.80
C VAL A 309 3.07 -28.95 3.49
N ALA A 310 3.08 -30.06 2.75
CA ALA A 310 3.03 -31.39 3.31
C ALA A 310 4.21 -31.68 4.23
N LEU A 311 5.45 -31.43 3.77
CA LEU A 311 6.67 -31.56 4.59
C LEU A 311 6.55 -30.77 5.90
N VAL A 312 6.19 -29.49 5.85
CA VAL A 312 6.08 -28.65 7.04
C VAL A 312 5.01 -29.17 7.99
N SER A 313 3.89 -29.67 7.46
CA SER A 313 2.81 -30.26 8.27
C SER A 313 3.28 -31.52 9.00
N GLU A 314 4.02 -32.40 8.33
CA GLU A 314 4.60 -33.61 8.94
C GLU A 314 5.64 -33.26 10.00
N VAL A 315 6.58 -32.37 9.69
CA VAL A 315 7.62 -31.90 10.63
C VAL A 315 7.01 -31.27 11.89
N ARG A 316 5.88 -30.56 11.77
CA ARG A 316 5.15 -30.01 12.94
C ARG A 316 4.54 -31.09 13.82
N ARG A 317 3.99 -32.15 13.22
CA ARG A 317 3.32 -33.25 13.93
C ARG A 317 4.31 -34.24 14.54
N LEU A 318 5.57 -34.18 14.12
CA LEU A 318 6.58 -35.13 14.57
C LEU A 318 6.72 -35.14 16.09
N ARG A 319 6.67 -36.34 16.66
CA ARG A 319 6.95 -36.66 18.06
C ARG A 319 8.02 -37.74 18.08
N VAL A 320 8.90 -37.68 19.06
CA VAL A 320 10.00 -38.65 19.23
C VAL A 320 9.98 -39.24 20.63
N GLN A 321 10.48 -40.48 20.72
CA GLN A 321 10.82 -41.10 22.00
C GLN A 321 12.32 -41.20 22.02
N PRO A 322 13.04 -40.30 22.74
CA PRO A 322 14.49 -40.29 22.75
C PRO A 322 15.00 -41.46 23.62
N PRO A 323 16.14 -42.08 23.26
CA PRO A 323 16.91 -42.92 24.17
C PRO A 323 17.31 -42.13 25.43
N GLU A 324 17.55 -42.84 26.55
CA GLU A 324 17.92 -42.19 27.84
C GLU A 324 19.17 -41.28 27.73
N SER A 325 20.05 -41.57 26.77
CA SER A 325 21.31 -40.83 26.57
C SER A 325 21.19 -39.55 25.77
N ILE A 326 20.01 -39.25 25.14
CA ILE A 326 19.83 -38.12 24.21
C ILE A 326 18.67 -37.25 24.69
N LYS A 327 18.89 -35.93 24.70
CA LYS A 327 17.80 -34.97 25.00
C LYS A 327 16.70 -35.01 23.93
N TYR A 328 15.46 -34.86 24.37
CA TYR A 328 14.29 -34.83 23.48
C TYR A 328 14.45 -33.87 22.29
N GLU A 329 14.88 -32.64 22.56
CA GLU A 329 15.06 -31.58 21.54
C GLU A 329 16.12 -31.97 20.50
N GLU A 330 17.20 -32.61 20.94
CA GLU A 330 18.25 -33.06 20.01
C GLU A 330 17.78 -34.21 19.11
N CYS A 331 17.07 -35.17 19.68
CA CYS A 331 16.50 -36.28 18.94
C CYS A 331 15.42 -35.77 17.93
N LEU A 332 14.59 -34.84 18.38
CA LEU A 332 13.56 -34.20 17.53
C LEU A 332 14.20 -33.43 16.38
N HIS A 333 15.24 -32.65 16.65
CA HIS A 333 15.96 -31.88 15.66
C HIS A 333 16.59 -32.79 14.59
N ARG A 334 17.32 -33.83 15.01
CA ARG A 334 17.93 -34.80 14.07
C ARG A 334 16.89 -35.45 13.15
N LYS A 335 15.73 -35.84 13.67
CA LYS A 335 14.65 -36.41 12.85
C LYS A 335 14.04 -35.41 11.87
N ARG A 336 13.87 -34.16 12.29
CA ARG A 336 13.39 -33.08 11.40
C ARG A 336 14.36 -32.84 10.24
N ILE A 337 15.67 -32.80 10.54
CA ILE A 337 16.70 -32.67 9.51
C ILE A 337 16.68 -33.85 8.55
N GLY A 338 16.54 -35.10 9.05
CA GLY A 338 16.43 -36.30 8.19
C GLY A 338 15.26 -36.20 7.20
N MET A 339 14.07 -35.82 7.67
CA MET A 339 12.90 -35.64 6.79
C MET A 339 13.11 -34.57 5.72
N ILE A 340 13.78 -33.47 6.09
CA ILE A 340 14.11 -32.40 5.14
C ILE A 340 15.14 -32.88 4.13
N GLN A 341 16.13 -33.68 4.54
CA GLN A 341 17.11 -34.23 3.63
C GLN A 341 16.46 -35.17 2.60
N GLU A 342 15.57 -36.07 3.03
CA GLU A 342 14.80 -36.95 2.14
C GLU A 342 13.97 -36.14 1.13
N PHE A 343 13.31 -35.07 1.58
CA PHE A 343 12.59 -34.16 0.71
C PHE A 343 13.51 -33.50 -0.34
N LEU A 344 14.66 -32.96 0.09
CA LEU A 344 15.62 -32.32 -0.82
C LEU A 344 16.19 -33.30 -1.83
N ASP A 345 16.46 -34.55 -1.43
CA ASP A 345 16.98 -35.60 -2.32
C ASP A 345 15.93 -36.02 -3.35
N HIS A 346 14.64 -36.00 -2.96
CA HIS A 346 13.55 -36.26 -3.91
C HIS A 346 13.38 -35.12 -4.94
N GLN A 347 13.56 -33.88 -4.52
CA GLN A 347 13.48 -32.71 -5.41
C GLN A 347 14.65 -32.64 -6.42
N ARG A 348 15.78 -33.30 -6.14
CA ARG A 348 16.98 -33.31 -6.98
C ARG A 348 16.97 -34.42 -8.04
N ASN A 349 16.12 -35.43 -7.88
CA ASN A 349 15.93 -36.53 -8.81
C ASN A 349 14.80 -36.29 -9.79
#